data_6edea295186c773849a139e0a8142ec3
#
_entry.id   6edea295186c773849a139e0a8142ec3
#
_cell.length_a   1.000
_cell.length_b   1.000
_cell.length_c   1.000
_cell.angle_alpha   90.00
_cell.angle_beta   90.00
_cell.angle_gamma   90.00
#
_symmetry.space_group_name_H-M   'P 1'
#
loop_
_entity.id
_entity.type
_entity.pdbx_description
1 polymer ?
#
loop_
_entity_poly.entity_id
_entity_poly.type
_entity_poly.pdbx_seq_one_letter_code
_entity_poly.pdbx_strand_id
1 'polypeptide(L)'
;MKVSKFGGSSVANSVQIKKVLNIINSDDERKIVVVSAPGKRFKEDIKTTDLLIRLYDKVINNLDYSNKLRQIIERYEEIVTELEMDDAILKEIKDNLLYLIDVYKNQPERLLDALKSCGENFNAKIIAQYNNQLGYPTRYLSPKEAGIIVTDEPGNAMILESSYEKIYQLREYDETLIIPGFFGYSENDDIVTFPRGGSDITGAILARGIKASLYENFTDVSGIFRANPTVVSQPEVIPEITYREMRELSYAGFGVFHDEALEPLYKDHIPVVIKNTNRPHDKGTFIVSEREISNLSHIVSGVSCDKGFTIINVKKYLMNREVGFTRKVLSILEEENISIEHIPSGIDNLSIIMRSAQIKGKEERVLNKIREEIEVDELTIDYDLAILMIVGEGMNKAIGTAAGATKALSKNKVNLNMINQGSSEISMMFGIDEQYSDIAVQAIYNEYFAKETTQII
;
A
#
# COMPACT_ATOMS: atom_id res chain seq x y z
N MET A 1 -8.58 -22.88 -6.30
CA MET A 1 -8.67 -21.66 -7.18
C MET A 1 -7.92 -20.54 -6.52
N LYS A 2 -7.06 -19.86 -7.28
CA LYS A 2 -6.22 -18.73 -6.85
C LYS A 2 -6.70 -17.42 -7.48
N VAL A 3 -6.46 -16.33 -6.79
CA VAL A 3 -6.54 -14.99 -7.36
C VAL A 3 -5.13 -14.47 -7.55
N SER A 4 -4.80 -13.99 -8.74
CA SER A 4 -3.48 -13.44 -9.05
C SER A 4 -3.61 -11.98 -9.46
N LYS A 5 -2.91 -11.06 -8.79
CA LYS A 5 -2.90 -9.64 -9.16
C LYS A 5 -1.53 -9.26 -9.72
N PHE A 6 -1.53 -8.47 -10.77
CA PHE A 6 -0.31 -7.96 -11.41
C PHE A 6 -0.26 -6.43 -11.32
N GLY A 7 0.81 -5.93 -10.70
CA GLY A 7 1.04 -4.49 -10.53
C GLY A 7 1.40 -3.79 -11.84
N GLY A 8 1.35 -2.45 -11.85
CA GLY A 8 1.56 -1.65 -13.06
C GLY A 8 2.92 -1.89 -13.75
N SER A 9 4.00 -2.07 -13.00
CA SER A 9 5.32 -2.44 -13.54
C SER A 9 5.31 -3.79 -14.26
N SER A 10 4.48 -4.72 -13.80
CA SER A 10 4.31 -6.06 -14.37
C SER A 10 3.54 -6.07 -15.69
N VAL A 11 2.79 -5.01 -15.99
CA VAL A 11 1.95 -4.88 -17.21
C VAL A 11 2.26 -3.59 -17.99
N ALA A 12 3.47 -3.07 -17.84
CA ALA A 12 3.87 -1.77 -18.37
C ALA A 12 4.01 -1.72 -19.90
N ASN A 13 4.26 -2.84 -20.55
CA ASN A 13 4.46 -2.98 -21.99
C ASN A 13 4.20 -4.42 -22.46
N SER A 14 4.29 -4.66 -23.76
CA SER A 14 4.08 -5.97 -24.41
C SER A 14 4.96 -7.08 -23.83
N VAL A 15 6.24 -6.79 -23.56
CA VAL A 15 7.20 -7.77 -23.03
C VAL A 15 6.76 -8.24 -21.64
N GLN A 16 6.33 -7.33 -20.80
CA GLN A 16 5.83 -7.66 -19.45
C GLN A 16 4.49 -8.41 -19.54
N ILE A 17 3.58 -7.99 -20.42
CA ILE A 17 2.29 -8.68 -20.63
C ILE A 17 2.52 -10.12 -21.06
N LYS A 18 3.47 -10.40 -21.99
CA LYS A 18 3.82 -11.76 -22.38
C LYS A 18 4.31 -12.61 -21.21
N LYS A 19 5.13 -12.02 -20.29
CA LYS A 19 5.55 -12.73 -19.05
C LYS A 19 4.38 -13.01 -18.12
N VAL A 20 3.50 -12.03 -17.93
CA VAL A 20 2.28 -12.19 -17.12
C VAL A 20 1.42 -13.33 -17.64
N LEU A 21 1.17 -13.38 -18.95
CA LEU A 21 0.38 -14.46 -19.55
C LEU A 21 1.04 -15.83 -19.42
N ASN A 22 2.38 -15.91 -19.54
CA ASN A 22 3.10 -17.14 -19.25
C ASN A 22 2.92 -17.60 -17.80
N ILE A 23 2.90 -16.66 -16.84
CA ILE A 23 2.63 -16.97 -15.43
C ILE A 23 1.19 -17.47 -15.26
N ILE A 24 0.21 -16.74 -15.80
CA ILE A 24 -1.22 -17.11 -15.71
C ILE A 24 -1.44 -18.51 -16.27
N ASN A 25 -0.98 -18.75 -17.50
CA ASN A 25 -1.23 -19.98 -18.24
C ASN A 25 -0.39 -21.18 -17.75
N SER A 26 0.56 -20.97 -16.81
CA SER A 26 1.37 -22.06 -16.22
C SER A 26 0.68 -22.76 -15.04
N ASP A 27 -0.48 -22.31 -14.60
CA ASP A 27 -1.19 -22.86 -13.45
C ASP A 27 -2.71 -22.69 -13.62
N ASP A 28 -3.40 -23.78 -13.83
CA ASP A 28 -4.85 -23.83 -14.09
C ASP A 28 -5.69 -23.33 -12.90
N GLU A 29 -5.12 -23.22 -11.71
CA GLU A 29 -5.82 -22.63 -10.55
C GLU A 29 -5.90 -21.11 -10.60
N ARG A 30 -5.11 -20.42 -11.45
CA ARG A 30 -5.12 -18.96 -11.63
C ARG A 30 -6.29 -18.51 -12.52
N LYS A 31 -7.48 -18.72 -12.04
CA LYS A 31 -8.73 -18.43 -12.78
C LYS A 31 -9.18 -16.98 -12.67
N ILE A 32 -8.83 -16.28 -11.62
CA ILE A 32 -9.20 -14.87 -11.41
C ILE A 32 -7.94 -14.04 -11.40
N VAL A 33 -7.84 -13.11 -12.35
CA VAL A 33 -6.67 -12.27 -12.55
C VAL A 33 -7.05 -10.81 -12.48
N VAL A 34 -6.37 -10.06 -11.63
CA VAL A 34 -6.53 -8.61 -11.50
C VAL A 34 -5.32 -7.90 -12.09
N VAL A 35 -5.56 -6.91 -12.92
CA VAL A 35 -4.48 -6.15 -13.55
C VAL A 35 -4.60 -4.66 -13.25
N SER A 36 -3.44 -4.02 -13.04
CA SER A 36 -3.32 -2.59 -12.90
C SER A 36 -3.22 -1.89 -14.26
N ALA A 37 -3.31 -0.57 -14.26
CA ALA A 37 -2.94 0.25 -15.42
C ALA A 37 -1.47 0.03 -15.79
N PRO A 38 -1.08 0.22 -17.08
CA PRO A 38 0.31 0.16 -17.48
C PRO A 38 1.18 1.14 -16.70
N GLY A 39 2.17 0.60 -15.98
CA GLY A 39 3.12 1.37 -15.18
C GLY A 39 4.18 2.07 -16.03
N LYS A 40 5.29 2.48 -15.41
CA LYS A 40 6.45 3.04 -16.11
C LYS A 40 7.18 1.96 -16.89
N ARG A 41 7.56 2.27 -18.16
CA ARG A 41 8.42 1.41 -19.00
C ARG A 41 9.89 1.52 -18.60
N PHE A 42 10.29 2.73 -18.13
CA PHE A 42 11.64 3.08 -17.67
C PHE A 42 11.55 4.17 -16.58
N LYS A 43 12.66 4.49 -15.94
CA LYS A 43 12.70 5.34 -14.71
C LYS A 43 12.05 6.72 -14.88
N GLU A 44 12.28 7.37 -16.00
CA GLU A 44 11.81 8.73 -16.33
C GLU A 44 10.41 8.75 -16.95
N ASP A 45 9.83 7.58 -17.24
CA ASP A 45 8.51 7.46 -17.88
C ASP A 45 7.37 7.94 -16.95
N ILE A 46 6.23 8.25 -17.56
CA ILE A 46 5.02 8.68 -16.86
C ILE A 46 4.06 7.50 -16.79
N LYS A 47 3.50 7.20 -15.63
CA LYS A 47 2.47 6.18 -15.48
C LYS A 47 1.21 6.56 -16.26
N THR A 48 0.49 5.56 -16.78
CA THR A 48 -0.79 5.78 -17.48
C THR A 48 -1.79 6.52 -16.60
N THR A 49 -1.88 6.20 -15.32
CA THR A 49 -2.76 6.88 -14.36
C THR A 49 -2.40 8.37 -14.23
N ASP A 50 -1.11 8.72 -14.22
CA ASP A 50 -0.67 10.12 -14.16
C ASP A 50 -1.02 10.87 -15.47
N LEU A 51 -0.99 10.21 -16.63
CA LEU A 51 -1.44 10.80 -17.90
C LEU A 51 -2.95 11.08 -17.88
N LEU A 52 -3.74 10.16 -17.32
CA LEU A 52 -5.20 10.31 -17.17
C LEU A 52 -5.55 11.46 -16.20
N ILE A 53 -4.81 11.61 -15.10
CA ILE A 53 -4.97 12.77 -14.19
C ILE A 53 -4.63 14.08 -14.90
N ARG A 54 -3.55 14.12 -15.69
CA ARG A 54 -3.21 15.31 -16.48
C ARG A 54 -4.23 15.61 -17.58
N LEU A 55 -4.90 14.60 -18.11
CA LEU A 55 -6.03 14.78 -19.03
C LEU A 55 -7.20 15.44 -18.29
N TYR A 56 -7.57 14.89 -17.11
CA TYR A 56 -8.57 15.48 -16.24
C TYR A 56 -8.29 16.95 -15.94
N ASP A 57 -7.06 17.30 -15.51
CA ASP A 57 -6.67 18.69 -15.20
C ASP A 57 -6.89 19.63 -16.39
N LYS A 58 -6.66 19.16 -17.62
CA LYS A 58 -6.92 19.95 -18.82
C LYS A 58 -8.40 20.16 -19.07
N VAL A 59 -9.20 19.12 -18.90
CA VAL A 59 -10.66 19.16 -19.13
C VAL A 59 -11.35 20.10 -18.14
N ILE A 60 -11.09 19.96 -16.83
CA ILE A 60 -11.76 20.78 -15.80
C ILE A 60 -11.38 22.27 -15.88
N ASN A 61 -10.17 22.57 -16.38
CA ASN A 61 -9.71 23.95 -16.59
C ASN A 61 -10.08 24.50 -17.98
N ASN A 62 -10.91 23.79 -18.76
CA ASN A 62 -11.31 24.16 -20.11
C ASN A 62 -10.11 24.47 -21.04
N LEU A 63 -9.02 23.73 -20.89
CA LEU A 63 -7.82 23.83 -21.72
C LEU A 63 -7.83 22.78 -22.83
N ASP A 64 -7.07 23.04 -23.92
CA ASP A 64 -6.88 22.01 -24.95
C ASP A 64 -6.23 20.78 -24.37
N TYR A 65 -6.93 19.66 -24.48
CA TYR A 65 -6.52 18.33 -23.98
C TYR A 65 -6.10 17.36 -25.10
N SER A 66 -6.17 17.78 -26.38
CA SER A 66 -5.92 16.92 -27.55
C SER A 66 -4.56 16.23 -27.49
N ASN A 67 -3.53 16.92 -27.00
CA ASN A 67 -2.21 16.36 -26.85
C ASN A 67 -2.14 15.28 -25.76
N LYS A 68 -2.86 15.48 -24.62
CA LYS A 68 -2.90 14.48 -23.54
C LYS A 68 -3.66 13.24 -23.94
N LEU A 69 -4.79 13.42 -24.60
CA LEU A 69 -5.56 12.32 -25.17
C LEU A 69 -4.71 11.48 -26.14
N ARG A 70 -3.96 12.14 -27.04
CA ARG A 70 -3.07 11.46 -27.99
C ARG A 70 -1.99 10.68 -27.24
N GLN A 71 -1.31 11.24 -26.25
CA GLN A 71 -0.29 10.54 -25.45
C GLN A 71 -0.82 9.28 -24.78
N ILE A 72 -2.07 9.28 -24.31
CA ILE A 72 -2.71 8.10 -23.73
C ILE A 72 -2.95 7.05 -24.80
N ILE A 73 -3.46 7.44 -25.97
CA ILE A 73 -3.73 6.52 -27.09
C ILE A 73 -2.41 5.90 -27.59
N GLU A 74 -1.37 6.71 -27.83
CA GLU A 74 -0.04 6.27 -28.24
C GLU A 74 0.55 5.22 -27.29
N ARG A 75 0.25 5.36 -25.97
CA ARG A 75 0.68 4.39 -24.95
C ARG A 75 0.08 3.00 -25.18
N TYR A 76 -1.19 2.91 -25.54
CA TYR A 76 -1.86 1.65 -25.84
C TYR A 76 -1.57 1.16 -27.24
N GLU A 77 -1.40 2.06 -28.23
CA GLU A 77 -1.00 1.74 -29.58
C GLU A 77 0.34 1.02 -29.64
N GLU A 78 1.34 1.48 -28.86
CA GLU A 78 2.63 0.78 -28.72
C GLU A 78 2.42 -0.68 -28.25
N ILE A 79 1.59 -0.88 -27.19
CA ILE A 79 1.31 -2.21 -26.65
C ILE A 79 0.59 -3.10 -27.68
N VAL A 80 -0.47 -2.57 -28.30
CA VAL A 80 -1.31 -3.30 -29.28
C VAL A 80 -0.48 -3.71 -30.49
N THR A 81 0.34 -2.78 -31.02
CA THR A 81 1.19 -3.02 -32.18
C THR A 81 2.25 -4.08 -31.89
N GLU A 82 2.94 -3.99 -30.73
CA GLU A 82 3.97 -4.96 -30.33
C GLU A 82 3.41 -6.34 -29.97
N LEU A 83 2.12 -6.43 -29.63
CA LEU A 83 1.39 -7.67 -29.43
C LEU A 83 0.77 -8.23 -30.73
N GLU A 84 0.93 -7.52 -31.85
CA GLU A 84 0.37 -7.91 -33.16
C GLU A 84 -1.17 -8.12 -33.10
N MET A 85 -1.86 -7.23 -32.38
CA MET A 85 -3.31 -7.25 -32.21
C MET A 85 -3.99 -6.32 -33.23
N ASP A 86 -5.31 -6.55 -33.45
CA ASP A 86 -6.15 -5.65 -34.22
C ASP A 86 -6.27 -4.28 -33.52
N ASP A 87 -6.21 -3.20 -34.29
CA ASP A 87 -6.26 -1.83 -33.82
C ASP A 87 -7.69 -1.33 -33.47
N ALA A 88 -8.73 -2.13 -33.68
CA ALA A 88 -10.11 -1.80 -33.34
C ALA A 88 -10.27 -1.39 -31.87
N ILE A 89 -9.50 -1.99 -30.97
CA ILE A 89 -9.49 -1.64 -29.57
C ILE A 89 -9.01 -0.20 -29.30
N LEU A 90 -8.12 0.35 -30.13
CA LEU A 90 -7.64 1.73 -30.01
C LEU A 90 -8.76 2.74 -30.28
N LYS A 91 -9.63 2.42 -31.22
CA LYS A 91 -10.83 3.22 -31.47
C LYS A 91 -11.78 3.19 -30.28
N GLU A 92 -12.01 2.00 -29.71
CA GLU A 92 -12.83 1.84 -28.51
C GLU A 92 -12.28 2.66 -27.34
N ILE A 93 -10.96 2.64 -27.10
CA ILE A 93 -10.27 3.43 -26.06
C ILE A 93 -10.53 4.92 -26.25
N LYS A 94 -10.33 5.43 -27.48
CA LYS A 94 -10.54 6.83 -27.80
C LYS A 94 -11.99 7.24 -27.61
N ASP A 95 -12.94 6.49 -28.16
CA ASP A 95 -14.35 6.79 -28.10
C ASP A 95 -14.86 6.76 -26.66
N ASN A 96 -14.37 5.82 -25.83
CA ASN A 96 -14.71 5.72 -24.42
C ASN A 96 -14.20 6.94 -23.62
N LEU A 97 -12.95 7.35 -23.81
CA LEU A 97 -12.40 8.53 -23.15
C LEU A 97 -13.19 9.80 -23.49
N LEU A 98 -13.53 9.99 -24.76
CA LEU A 98 -14.34 11.15 -25.21
C LEU A 98 -15.74 11.10 -24.63
N TYR A 99 -16.36 9.94 -24.58
CA TYR A 99 -17.67 9.73 -23.97
C TYR A 99 -17.67 10.10 -22.48
N LEU A 100 -16.70 9.61 -21.71
CA LEU A 100 -16.61 9.91 -20.28
C LEU A 100 -16.38 11.40 -20.01
N ILE A 101 -15.56 12.06 -20.83
CA ILE A 101 -15.36 13.51 -20.76
C ILE A 101 -16.68 14.24 -20.99
N ASP A 102 -17.44 13.86 -22.01
CA ASP A 102 -18.71 14.54 -22.33
C ASP A 102 -19.77 14.33 -21.23
N VAL A 103 -19.88 13.10 -20.71
CA VAL A 103 -20.86 12.75 -19.65
C VAL A 103 -20.55 13.45 -18.33
N TYR A 104 -19.27 13.45 -17.91
CA TYR A 104 -18.90 13.88 -16.56
C TYR A 104 -18.22 15.26 -16.47
N LYS A 105 -18.09 16.02 -17.57
CA LYS A 105 -17.41 17.34 -17.59
C LYS A 105 -17.90 18.34 -16.54
N ASN A 106 -19.16 18.23 -16.11
CA ASN A 106 -19.76 19.09 -15.08
C ASN A 106 -19.74 18.47 -13.67
N GLN A 107 -19.12 17.32 -13.50
CA GLN A 107 -19.02 16.57 -12.24
C GLN A 107 -17.55 16.21 -11.99
N PRO A 108 -16.72 17.15 -11.47
CA PRO A 108 -15.27 16.99 -11.42
C PRO A 108 -14.80 15.71 -10.71
N GLU A 109 -15.37 15.38 -9.55
CA GLU A 109 -14.98 14.20 -8.78
C GLU A 109 -15.30 12.90 -9.52
N ARG A 110 -16.50 12.82 -10.14
CA ARG A 110 -16.90 11.68 -10.98
C ARG A 110 -16.01 11.54 -12.22
N LEU A 111 -15.70 12.67 -12.88
CA LEU A 111 -14.80 12.65 -14.03
C LEU A 111 -13.43 12.12 -13.68
N LEU A 112 -12.88 12.52 -12.52
CA LEU A 112 -11.58 12.06 -12.07
C LEU A 112 -11.57 10.54 -11.91
N ASP A 113 -12.54 9.97 -11.22
CA ASP A 113 -12.64 8.52 -11.00
C ASP A 113 -12.86 7.76 -12.30
N ALA A 114 -13.78 8.24 -13.15
CA ALA A 114 -14.05 7.63 -14.46
C ALA A 114 -12.80 7.63 -15.35
N LEU A 115 -12.03 8.72 -15.42
CA LEU A 115 -10.82 8.76 -16.21
C LEU A 115 -9.72 7.87 -15.62
N LYS A 116 -9.50 7.91 -14.28
CA LYS A 116 -8.51 7.06 -13.63
C LYS A 116 -8.76 5.57 -13.87
N SER A 117 -10.04 5.13 -13.78
CA SER A 117 -10.42 3.72 -14.00
C SER A 117 -10.07 3.21 -15.40
N CYS A 118 -10.01 4.09 -16.40
CA CYS A 118 -9.70 3.74 -17.78
C CYS A 118 -8.35 3.04 -17.93
N GLY A 119 -7.37 3.37 -17.06
CA GLY A 119 -6.05 2.77 -17.10
C GLY A 119 -6.09 1.26 -16.95
N GLU A 120 -6.73 0.80 -15.90
CA GLU A 120 -6.92 -0.62 -15.59
C GLU A 120 -7.89 -1.28 -16.56
N ASN A 121 -8.97 -0.58 -16.89
CA ASN A 121 -10.03 -1.10 -17.74
C ASN A 121 -9.53 -1.46 -19.14
N PHE A 122 -8.82 -0.54 -19.81
CA PHE A 122 -8.29 -0.81 -21.15
C PHE A 122 -7.20 -1.88 -21.13
N ASN A 123 -6.35 -1.86 -20.11
CA ASN A 123 -5.30 -2.87 -19.98
C ASN A 123 -5.88 -4.29 -19.80
N ALA A 124 -6.93 -4.42 -18.97
CA ALA A 124 -7.62 -5.69 -18.78
C ALA A 124 -8.23 -6.23 -20.10
N LYS A 125 -8.85 -5.36 -20.90
CA LYS A 125 -9.41 -5.73 -22.22
C LYS A 125 -8.32 -6.21 -23.17
N ILE A 126 -7.21 -5.48 -23.28
CA ILE A 126 -6.06 -5.84 -24.13
C ILE A 126 -5.51 -7.21 -23.71
N ILE A 127 -5.27 -7.41 -22.41
CA ILE A 127 -4.69 -8.66 -21.89
C ILE A 127 -5.64 -9.85 -22.16
N ALA A 128 -6.95 -9.67 -21.93
CA ALA A 128 -7.93 -10.73 -22.17
C ALA A 128 -8.02 -11.09 -23.67
N GLN A 129 -8.08 -10.08 -24.54
CA GLN A 129 -8.15 -10.29 -25.98
C GLN A 129 -6.88 -10.96 -26.50
N TYR A 130 -5.72 -10.52 -26.04
CA TYR A 130 -4.44 -11.12 -26.46
C TYR A 130 -4.29 -12.57 -25.97
N ASN A 131 -4.73 -12.89 -24.75
CA ASN A 131 -4.68 -14.27 -24.25
C ASN A 131 -5.60 -15.22 -25.05
N ASN A 132 -6.77 -14.73 -25.49
CA ASN A 132 -7.63 -15.45 -26.41
C ASN A 132 -6.96 -15.67 -27.77
N GLN A 133 -6.25 -14.67 -28.31
CA GLN A 133 -5.48 -14.81 -29.57
C GLN A 133 -4.40 -15.88 -29.46
N LEU A 134 -3.83 -16.08 -28.26
CA LEU A 134 -2.89 -17.18 -27.99
C LEU A 134 -3.54 -18.55 -27.80
N GLY A 135 -4.87 -18.64 -27.86
CA GLY A 135 -5.64 -19.90 -27.77
C GLY A 135 -6.05 -20.29 -26.34
N TYR A 136 -5.89 -19.42 -25.36
CA TYR A 136 -6.33 -19.65 -23.97
C TYR A 136 -7.71 -19.03 -23.71
N PRO A 137 -8.76 -19.82 -23.38
CA PRO A 137 -10.09 -19.29 -23.09
C PRO A 137 -10.05 -18.25 -21.95
N THR A 138 -10.31 -17.01 -22.30
CA THR A 138 -10.17 -15.88 -21.37
C THR A 138 -11.32 -14.90 -21.58
N ARG A 139 -11.89 -14.40 -20.50
CA ARG A 139 -12.94 -13.41 -20.51
C ARG A 139 -12.52 -12.13 -19.77
N TYR A 140 -12.64 -10.99 -20.43
CA TYR A 140 -12.67 -9.72 -19.72
C TYR A 140 -13.99 -9.63 -18.98
N LEU A 141 -13.94 -9.22 -17.71
CA LEU A 141 -15.12 -8.99 -16.89
C LEU A 141 -14.99 -7.61 -16.22
N SER A 142 -15.98 -6.74 -16.45
CA SER A 142 -15.99 -5.44 -15.76
C SER A 142 -16.19 -5.63 -14.25
N PRO A 143 -15.75 -4.70 -13.39
CA PRO A 143 -16.01 -4.79 -11.95
C PRO A 143 -17.49 -4.90 -11.60
N LYS A 144 -18.37 -4.27 -12.39
CA LYS A 144 -19.83 -4.39 -12.23
C LYS A 144 -20.32 -5.82 -12.46
N GLU A 145 -19.91 -6.44 -13.58
CA GLU A 145 -20.25 -7.83 -13.90
C GLU A 145 -19.63 -8.79 -12.90
N ALA A 146 -18.42 -8.48 -12.40
CA ALA A 146 -17.77 -9.25 -11.33
C ALA A 146 -18.46 -9.09 -9.96
N GLY A 147 -19.43 -8.17 -9.82
CA GLY A 147 -20.17 -7.94 -8.60
C GLY A 147 -19.46 -7.03 -7.58
N ILE A 148 -18.47 -6.24 -8.01
CA ILE A 148 -17.76 -5.29 -7.14
C ILE A 148 -18.61 -4.02 -7.00
N ILE A 149 -19.49 -4.03 -6.00
CA ILE A 149 -20.35 -2.91 -5.65
C ILE A 149 -19.77 -2.21 -4.43
N VAL A 150 -19.65 -0.88 -4.53
CA VAL A 150 -18.92 -0.07 -3.53
C VAL A 150 -19.78 1.10 -3.04
N THR A 151 -19.31 1.74 -1.96
CA THR A 151 -19.88 3.02 -1.47
C THR A 151 -19.76 4.11 -2.54
N ASP A 152 -20.63 5.11 -2.46
CA ASP A 152 -20.68 6.22 -3.40
C ASP A 152 -19.83 7.42 -2.93
N GLU A 153 -18.54 7.15 -2.68
CA GLU A 153 -17.56 8.12 -2.21
C GLU A 153 -16.40 8.25 -3.21
N PRO A 154 -16.40 9.23 -4.13
CA PRO A 154 -15.35 9.37 -5.13
C PRO A 154 -13.94 9.37 -4.55
N GLY A 155 -13.07 8.52 -5.10
CA GLY A 155 -11.68 8.36 -4.65
C GLY A 155 -11.48 7.58 -3.36
N ASN A 156 -12.55 7.18 -2.67
CA ASN A 156 -12.52 6.49 -1.38
C ASN A 156 -13.52 5.34 -1.30
N ALA A 157 -13.65 4.56 -2.36
CA ALA A 157 -14.55 3.41 -2.43
C ALA A 157 -14.30 2.39 -1.32
N MET A 158 -15.37 1.91 -0.70
CA MET A 158 -15.37 0.75 0.18
C MET A 158 -16.33 -0.31 -0.35
N ILE A 159 -15.89 -1.59 -0.30
CA ILE A 159 -16.73 -2.70 -0.77
C ILE A 159 -17.98 -2.86 0.10
N LEU A 160 -19.14 -3.04 -0.53
CA LEU A 160 -20.36 -3.41 0.18
C LEU A 160 -20.40 -4.91 0.46
N GLU A 161 -20.82 -5.30 1.63
CA GLU A 161 -20.87 -6.73 2.05
C GLU A 161 -21.72 -7.60 1.11
N SER A 162 -22.78 -7.03 0.52
CA SER A 162 -23.62 -7.67 -0.50
C SER A 162 -22.88 -8.10 -1.77
N SER A 163 -21.71 -7.52 -2.04
CA SER A 163 -20.90 -7.88 -3.20
C SER A 163 -20.38 -9.30 -3.13
N TYR A 164 -20.09 -9.81 -1.94
CA TYR A 164 -19.43 -11.10 -1.80
C TYR A 164 -20.26 -12.30 -2.28
N GLU A 165 -21.59 -12.21 -2.23
CA GLU A 165 -22.49 -13.23 -2.78
C GLU A 165 -22.38 -13.31 -4.31
N LYS A 166 -22.30 -12.15 -4.99
CA LYS A 166 -22.13 -12.07 -6.44
C LYS A 166 -20.74 -12.53 -6.85
N ILE A 167 -19.70 -12.06 -6.14
CA ILE A 167 -18.32 -12.43 -6.42
C ILE A 167 -18.12 -13.95 -6.27
N TYR A 168 -18.80 -14.59 -5.33
CA TYR A 168 -18.70 -16.05 -5.14
C TYR A 168 -19.12 -16.83 -6.40
N GLN A 169 -20.06 -16.33 -7.19
CA GLN A 169 -20.52 -16.96 -8.43
C GLN A 169 -19.45 -16.98 -9.54
N LEU A 170 -18.40 -16.17 -9.42
CA LEU A 170 -17.27 -16.23 -10.37
C LEU A 170 -16.56 -17.58 -10.40
N ARG A 171 -16.78 -18.41 -9.39
CA ARG A 171 -16.26 -19.80 -9.35
C ARG A 171 -16.88 -20.73 -10.42
N GLU A 172 -18.00 -20.34 -11.00
CA GLU A 172 -18.75 -21.12 -11.98
C GLU A 172 -18.19 -20.96 -13.40
N TYR A 173 -17.28 -20.00 -13.62
CA TYR A 173 -16.66 -19.79 -14.92
C TYR A 173 -15.51 -20.78 -15.14
N ASP A 174 -15.48 -21.38 -16.32
CA ASP A 174 -14.41 -22.28 -16.75
C ASP A 174 -13.22 -21.52 -17.33
N GLU A 175 -13.47 -20.33 -17.91
CA GLU A 175 -12.44 -19.48 -18.50
C GLU A 175 -11.62 -18.76 -17.45
N THR A 176 -10.45 -18.27 -17.82
CA THR A 176 -9.70 -17.31 -17.03
C THR A 176 -10.38 -15.95 -17.10
N LEU A 177 -10.69 -15.35 -15.96
CA LEU A 177 -11.31 -14.04 -15.86
C LEU A 177 -10.25 -12.95 -15.65
N ILE A 178 -10.17 -11.97 -16.54
CA ILE A 178 -9.34 -10.78 -16.39
C ILE A 178 -10.22 -9.62 -15.94
N ILE A 179 -9.97 -9.14 -14.76
CA ILE A 179 -10.77 -8.09 -14.10
C ILE A 179 -9.88 -6.86 -13.89
N PRO A 180 -10.27 -5.66 -14.30
CA PRO A 180 -9.53 -4.45 -14.00
C PRO A 180 -9.57 -4.19 -12.49
N GLY A 181 -8.41 -3.85 -11.91
CA GLY A 181 -8.32 -3.44 -10.51
C GLY A 181 -8.72 -1.99 -10.30
N PHE A 182 -8.57 -1.50 -9.05
CA PHE A 182 -8.62 -0.10 -8.66
C PHE A 182 -10.00 0.55 -8.55
N PHE A 183 -11.07 0.01 -9.12
CA PHE A 183 -12.41 0.63 -9.06
C PHE A 183 -13.53 -0.39 -8.94
N GLY A 184 -14.68 0.08 -8.50
CA GLY A 184 -15.95 -0.62 -8.49
C GLY A 184 -17.06 0.29 -9.01
N TYR A 185 -18.30 -0.15 -8.83
CA TYR A 185 -19.49 0.61 -9.18
C TYR A 185 -20.35 0.85 -7.95
N SER A 186 -20.86 2.07 -7.79
CA SER A 186 -21.88 2.34 -6.78
C SER A 186 -23.21 1.67 -7.15
N GLU A 187 -24.15 1.63 -6.22
CA GLU A 187 -25.52 1.14 -6.50
C GLU A 187 -26.25 1.97 -7.58
N ASN A 188 -25.78 3.20 -7.83
CA ASN A 188 -26.28 4.09 -8.87
C ASN A 188 -25.56 3.92 -10.22
N ASP A 189 -24.72 2.89 -10.38
CA ASP A 189 -23.90 2.63 -11.57
C ASP A 189 -22.77 3.65 -11.84
N ASP A 190 -22.44 4.49 -10.88
CA ASP A 190 -21.30 5.39 -10.99
C ASP A 190 -19.98 4.66 -10.71
N ILE A 191 -18.95 5.02 -11.48
CA ILE A 191 -17.58 4.52 -11.26
C ILE A 191 -16.99 5.21 -10.04
N VAL A 192 -16.50 4.41 -9.09
CA VAL A 192 -15.85 4.91 -7.86
C VAL A 192 -14.52 4.18 -7.68
N THR A 193 -13.42 4.96 -7.52
CA THR A 193 -12.09 4.39 -7.36
C THR A 193 -11.77 4.14 -5.90
N PHE A 194 -11.05 3.03 -5.64
CA PHE A 194 -10.45 2.76 -4.34
C PHE A 194 -9.33 3.77 -4.04
N PRO A 195 -8.94 3.96 -2.78
CA PRO A 195 -7.77 4.75 -2.43
C PRO A 195 -6.47 4.13 -2.97
N ARG A 196 -5.31 4.59 -2.49
CA ARG A 196 -4.01 4.03 -2.89
C ARG A 196 -3.97 2.51 -2.72
N GLY A 197 -3.30 1.82 -3.65
CA GLY A 197 -3.25 0.35 -3.62
C GLY A 197 -4.52 -0.33 -4.12
N GLY A 198 -5.41 0.40 -4.79
CA GLY A 198 -6.73 -0.08 -5.17
C GLY A 198 -6.75 -1.38 -5.96
N SER A 199 -5.73 -1.67 -6.79
CA SER A 199 -5.66 -2.99 -7.46
C SER A 199 -5.33 -4.12 -6.49
N ASP A 200 -4.55 -3.84 -5.42
CA ASP A 200 -4.30 -4.81 -4.34
C ASP A 200 -5.59 -5.08 -3.57
N ILE A 201 -6.35 -4.00 -3.28
CA ILE A 201 -7.66 -4.07 -2.63
C ILE A 201 -8.64 -4.88 -3.49
N THR A 202 -8.71 -4.63 -4.79
CA THR A 202 -9.57 -5.40 -5.71
C THR A 202 -9.22 -6.89 -5.68
N GLY A 203 -7.92 -7.24 -5.75
CA GLY A 203 -7.47 -8.63 -5.65
C GLY A 203 -7.85 -9.29 -4.33
N ALA A 204 -7.70 -8.57 -3.23
CA ALA A 204 -8.09 -9.04 -1.89
C ALA A 204 -9.60 -9.28 -1.77
N ILE A 205 -10.42 -8.35 -2.26
CA ILE A 205 -11.88 -8.48 -2.30
C ILE A 205 -12.29 -9.72 -3.09
N LEU A 206 -11.74 -9.91 -4.29
CA LEU A 206 -12.04 -11.07 -5.12
C LEU A 206 -11.57 -12.37 -4.45
N ALA A 207 -10.38 -12.37 -3.85
CA ALA A 207 -9.88 -13.54 -3.13
C ALA A 207 -10.79 -13.93 -1.96
N ARG A 208 -11.26 -12.97 -1.18
CA ARG A 208 -12.25 -13.20 -0.13
C ARG A 208 -13.57 -13.71 -0.71
N GLY A 209 -14.10 -13.05 -1.73
CA GLY A 209 -15.41 -13.37 -2.30
C GLY A 209 -15.49 -14.78 -2.87
N ILE A 210 -14.45 -15.24 -3.58
CA ILE A 210 -14.41 -16.61 -4.11
C ILE A 210 -13.90 -17.64 -3.10
N LYS A 211 -13.51 -17.23 -1.89
CA LYS A 211 -12.84 -18.09 -0.89
C LYS A 211 -11.59 -18.76 -1.50
N ALA A 212 -10.69 -17.92 -2.01
CA ALA A 212 -9.48 -18.39 -2.67
C ALA A 212 -8.59 -19.21 -1.73
N SER A 213 -7.92 -20.22 -2.28
CA SER A 213 -6.90 -20.98 -1.55
C SER A 213 -5.61 -20.19 -1.33
N LEU A 214 -5.37 -19.19 -2.21
CA LEU A 214 -4.18 -18.33 -2.19
C LEU A 214 -4.47 -17.04 -2.96
N TYR A 215 -4.00 -15.91 -2.43
CA TYR A 215 -3.88 -14.66 -3.17
C TYR A 215 -2.42 -14.42 -3.56
N GLU A 216 -2.13 -14.39 -4.85
CA GLU A 216 -0.80 -14.11 -5.37
C GLU A 216 -0.70 -12.64 -5.81
N ASN A 217 0.17 -11.87 -5.19
CA ASN A 217 0.45 -10.49 -5.60
C ASN A 217 1.80 -10.42 -6.32
N PHE A 218 1.75 -10.27 -7.64
CA PHE A 218 2.92 -10.14 -8.50
C PHE A 218 3.32 -8.68 -8.67
N THR A 219 4.57 -8.39 -8.33
CA THR A 219 5.20 -7.07 -8.39
C THR A 219 6.61 -7.16 -9.01
N ASP A 220 7.43 -6.13 -8.91
CA ASP A 220 8.81 -6.07 -9.42
C ASP A 220 9.88 -6.48 -8.37
N VAL A 221 9.47 -6.79 -7.14
CA VAL A 221 10.37 -7.27 -6.08
C VAL A 221 10.13 -8.74 -5.75
N SER A 222 11.18 -9.46 -5.32
CA SER A 222 11.12 -10.91 -5.05
C SER A 222 10.50 -11.28 -3.69
N GLY A 223 9.82 -10.36 -3.05
CA GLY A 223 9.19 -10.52 -1.75
C GLY A 223 9.42 -9.30 -0.87
N ILE A 224 9.12 -9.45 0.41
CA ILE A 224 9.33 -8.41 1.42
C ILE A 224 10.72 -8.61 2.01
N PHE A 225 11.53 -7.56 1.99
CA PHE A 225 12.87 -7.62 2.57
C PHE A 225 12.84 -7.28 4.05
N ARG A 226 13.83 -7.75 4.82
CA ARG A 226 13.96 -7.43 6.26
C ARG A 226 14.30 -5.97 6.54
N ALA A 227 14.81 -5.26 5.54
CA ALA A 227 15.09 -3.82 5.57
C ALA A 227 14.96 -3.24 4.15
N ASN A 228 14.86 -1.91 4.05
CA ASN A 228 14.80 -1.24 2.76
C ASN A 228 16.10 -1.48 1.95
N PRO A 229 16.04 -2.05 0.73
CA PRO A 229 17.21 -2.35 -0.10
C PRO A 229 17.95 -1.10 -0.59
N THR A 230 17.36 0.09 -0.48
CA THR A 230 18.07 1.36 -0.77
C THR A 230 19.00 1.78 0.37
N VAL A 231 18.77 1.28 1.59
CA VAL A 231 19.55 1.58 2.80
C VAL A 231 20.52 0.45 3.12
N VAL A 232 20.05 -0.79 3.08
CA VAL A 232 20.86 -1.98 3.35
C VAL A 232 21.16 -2.69 2.04
N SER A 233 22.44 -2.95 1.76
CA SER A 233 22.82 -3.68 0.56
C SER A 233 22.43 -5.14 0.66
N GLN A 234 21.64 -5.65 -0.29
CA GLN A 234 21.20 -7.03 -0.41
C GLN A 234 20.56 -7.59 0.90
N PRO A 235 19.50 -6.94 1.42
CA PRO A 235 18.84 -7.44 2.62
C PRO A 235 18.17 -8.78 2.33
N GLU A 236 18.08 -9.63 3.36
CA GLU A 236 17.40 -10.92 3.23
C GLU A 236 15.90 -10.73 2.95
N VAL A 237 15.34 -11.62 2.13
CA VAL A 237 13.89 -11.73 1.93
C VAL A 237 13.29 -12.46 3.14
N ILE A 238 12.18 -11.94 3.66
CA ILE A 238 11.38 -12.59 4.69
C ILE A 238 10.60 -13.74 4.02
N PRO A 239 10.84 -15.01 4.36
CA PRO A 239 10.12 -16.10 3.72
C PRO A 239 8.66 -16.16 4.11
N GLU A 240 8.34 -15.86 5.38
CA GLU A 240 7.00 -15.89 5.94
C GLU A 240 6.85 -14.82 7.02
N ILE A 241 5.69 -14.13 7.01
CA ILE A 241 5.34 -13.07 7.95
C ILE A 241 3.86 -13.17 8.31
N THR A 242 3.48 -12.79 9.53
CA THR A 242 2.06 -12.75 9.89
C THR A 242 1.40 -11.45 9.41
N TYR A 243 0.06 -11.46 9.29
CA TYR A 243 -0.73 -10.26 8.99
C TYR A 243 -0.45 -9.12 9.97
N ARG A 244 -0.26 -9.45 11.25
CA ARG A 244 0.04 -8.47 12.29
C ARG A 244 1.39 -7.80 12.04
N GLU A 245 2.43 -8.59 11.80
CA GLU A 245 3.76 -8.07 11.51
C GLU A 245 3.78 -7.26 10.21
N MET A 246 3.08 -7.74 9.17
CA MET A 246 2.99 -7.02 7.90
C MET A 246 2.34 -5.65 8.06
N ARG A 247 1.27 -5.54 8.87
CA ARG A 247 0.61 -4.27 9.17
C ARG A 247 1.56 -3.29 9.88
N GLU A 248 2.29 -3.79 10.89
CA GLU A 248 3.28 -2.96 11.61
C GLU A 248 4.39 -2.46 10.67
N LEU A 249 4.92 -3.33 9.79
CA LEU A 249 5.93 -2.92 8.81
C LEU A 249 5.38 -1.95 7.77
N SER A 250 4.16 -2.16 7.26
CA SER A 250 3.52 -1.26 6.29
C SER A 250 3.32 0.13 6.87
N TYR A 251 2.86 0.21 8.11
CA TYR A 251 2.73 1.47 8.85
C TYR A 251 4.07 2.21 8.96
N ALA A 252 5.15 1.47 9.18
CA ALA A 252 6.51 2.03 9.29
C ALA A 252 7.20 2.34 7.94
N GLY A 253 6.45 2.39 6.83
CA GLY A 253 6.96 2.81 5.52
C GLY A 253 7.38 1.68 4.57
N PHE A 254 7.05 0.41 4.88
CA PHE A 254 7.22 -0.70 3.93
C PHE A 254 6.14 -0.64 2.85
N GLY A 255 6.45 -0.02 1.72
CA GLY A 255 5.49 0.23 0.64
C GLY A 255 5.27 -0.94 -0.35
N VAL A 256 5.50 -2.20 0.02
CA VAL A 256 5.39 -3.35 -0.90
C VAL A 256 3.94 -3.83 -1.04
N PHE A 257 3.15 -3.73 0.01
CA PHE A 257 1.76 -4.13 0.03
C PHE A 257 0.95 -3.17 0.92
N HIS A 258 -0.20 -2.71 0.42
CA HIS A 258 -1.03 -1.76 1.17
C HIS A 258 -1.78 -2.45 2.30
N ASP A 259 -1.76 -1.85 3.49
CA ASP A 259 -2.40 -2.35 4.69
C ASP A 259 -3.93 -2.49 4.56
N GLU A 260 -4.58 -1.60 3.83
CA GLU A 260 -6.02 -1.69 3.54
C GLU A 260 -6.40 -2.95 2.75
N ALA A 261 -5.49 -3.46 1.90
CA ALA A 261 -5.71 -4.72 1.18
C ALA A 261 -5.61 -5.96 2.09
N LEU A 262 -5.03 -5.83 3.29
CA LEU A 262 -4.93 -6.94 4.24
C LEU A 262 -6.28 -7.26 4.92
N GLU A 263 -7.14 -6.26 5.12
CA GLU A 263 -8.37 -6.43 5.90
C GLU A 263 -9.31 -7.53 5.35
N PRO A 264 -9.68 -7.56 4.05
CA PRO A 264 -10.53 -8.61 3.51
C PRO A 264 -9.92 -10.01 3.67
N LEU A 265 -8.60 -10.12 3.50
CA LEU A 265 -7.88 -11.40 3.55
C LEU A 265 -7.70 -11.92 4.98
N TYR A 266 -7.45 -11.01 5.92
CA TYR A 266 -7.29 -11.34 7.35
C TYR A 266 -8.56 -11.95 7.95
N LYS A 267 -9.74 -11.41 7.61
CA LYS A 267 -11.02 -11.89 8.13
C LYS A 267 -11.29 -13.37 7.81
N ASP A 268 -10.89 -13.80 6.62
CA ASP A 268 -11.15 -15.17 6.15
C ASP A 268 -9.87 -16.03 6.12
N HIS A 269 -8.78 -15.55 6.74
CA HIS A 269 -7.49 -16.25 6.86
C HIS A 269 -6.90 -16.73 5.53
N ILE A 270 -7.12 -15.97 4.45
CA ILE A 270 -6.63 -16.34 3.11
C ILE A 270 -5.14 -16.02 3.02
N PRO A 271 -4.26 -16.98 2.78
CA PRO A 271 -2.84 -16.70 2.66
C PRO A 271 -2.54 -15.84 1.43
N VAL A 272 -1.54 -14.96 1.57
CA VAL A 272 -1.04 -14.11 0.50
C VAL A 272 0.40 -14.49 0.18
N VAL A 273 0.79 -14.43 -1.09
CA VAL A 273 2.21 -14.51 -1.46
C VAL A 273 2.59 -13.32 -2.34
N ILE A 274 3.65 -12.64 -1.96
CA ILE A 274 4.26 -11.56 -2.75
C ILE A 274 5.35 -12.16 -3.62
N LYS A 275 5.24 -12.01 -4.95
CA LYS A 275 6.12 -12.64 -5.92
C LYS A 275 6.62 -11.64 -6.96
N ASN A 276 7.75 -11.97 -7.58
CA ASN A 276 8.34 -11.18 -8.64
C ASN A 276 7.88 -11.66 -10.02
N THR A 277 7.26 -10.81 -10.80
CA THR A 277 6.86 -11.09 -12.18
C THR A 277 8.04 -11.46 -13.08
N ASN A 278 9.23 -10.88 -12.82
CA ASN A 278 10.44 -11.17 -13.59
C ASN A 278 11.21 -12.41 -13.07
N ARG A 279 10.83 -12.93 -11.91
CA ARG A 279 11.39 -14.14 -11.29
C ARG A 279 10.28 -14.99 -10.66
N PRO A 280 9.33 -15.50 -11.48
CA PRO A 280 8.11 -16.14 -10.98
C PRO A 280 8.37 -17.46 -10.22
N HIS A 281 9.54 -18.04 -10.37
CA HIS A 281 9.95 -19.26 -9.65
C HIS A 281 10.52 -18.99 -8.25
N ASP A 282 10.85 -17.73 -7.92
CA ASP A 282 11.23 -17.36 -6.56
C ASP A 282 10.05 -17.65 -5.62
N LYS A 283 10.35 -18.14 -4.41
CA LYS A 283 9.30 -18.47 -3.43
C LYS A 283 8.49 -17.26 -3.01
N GLY A 284 9.12 -16.07 -2.98
CA GLY A 284 8.49 -14.86 -2.49
C GLY A 284 8.35 -14.82 -0.96
N THR A 285 7.47 -13.93 -0.47
CA THR A 285 7.10 -13.84 0.94
C THR A 285 5.66 -14.26 1.13
N PHE A 286 5.42 -15.23 2.01
CA PHE A 286 4.07 -15.60 2.43
C PHE A 286 3.61 -14.71 3.60
N ILE A 287 2.38 -14.20 3.51
CA ILE A 287 1.68 -13.51 4.59
C ILE A 287 0.58 -14.44 5.07
N VAL A 288 0.62 -14.82 6.35
CA VAL A 288 -0.25 -15.84 6.96
C VAL A 288 -0.91 -15.31 8.23
N SER A 289 -1.98 -15.97 8.66
CA SER A 289 -2.68 -15.60 9.90
C SER A 289 -1.86 -15.90 11.14
N GLU A 290 -1.23 -17.07 11.16
CA GLU A 290 -0.46 -17.58 12.28
C GLU A 290 0.75 -18.36 11.76
N ARG A 291 1.84 -18.36 12.53
CA ARG A 291 3.01 -19.20 12.27
C ARG A 291 3.57 -19.74 13.58
N GLU A 292 4.30 -20.83 13.51
CA GLU A 292 4.97 -21.41 14.68
C GLU A 292 6.22 -20.60 15.05
N ILE A 293 6.19 -19.97 16.22
CA ILE A 293 7.31 -19.16 16.74
C ILE A 293 8.58 -20.00 16.96
N SER A 294 8.42 -21.29 17.28
CA SER A 294 9.54 -22.23 17.49
C SER A 294 10.40 -22.45 16.25
N ASN A 295 9.89 -22.18 15.07
CA ASN A 295 10.56 -22.39 13.78
C ASN A 295 11.16 -21.09 13.19
N LEU A 296 11.16 -19.98 13.94
CA LEU A 296 11.67 -18.71 13.45
C LEU A 296 13.21 -18.73 13.37
N SER A 297 13.74 -18.36 12.21
CA SER A 297 15.19 -18.18 12.03
C SER A 297 15.71 -16.93 12.76
N HIS A 298 14.82 -15.94 12.98
CA HIS A 298 15.13 -14.66 13.62
C HIS A 298 13.98 -14.23 14.53
N ILE A 299 14.33 -13.65 15.68
CA ILE A 299 13.39 -13.07 16.65
C ILE A 299 12.68 -11.84 16.05
N VAL A 300 13.43 -11.04 15.28
CA VAL A 300 12.98 -9.87 14.55
C VAL A 300 12.68 -10.28 13.10
N SER A 301 11.54 -9.87 12.57
CA SER A 301 11.15 -10.14 11.18
C SER A 301 11.66 -9.07 10.23
N GLY A 302 11.60 -7.80 10.65
CA GLY A 302 12.06 -6.69 9.83
C GLY A 302 12.30 -5.41 10.62
N VAL A 303 13.00 -4.49 9.98
CA VAL A 303 13.26 -3.13 10.47
C VAL A 303 12.91 -2.11 9.41
N SER A 304 12.18 -1.08 9.80
CA SER A 304 11.81 0.05 8.94
C SER A 304 12.05 1.37 9.64
N CYS A 305 12.18 2.42 8.87
CA CYS A 305 12.25 3.79 9.40
C CYS A 305 11.47 4.72 8.46
N ASP A 306 10.50 5.42 9.01
CA ASP A 306 9.73 6.41 8.28
C ASP A 306 10.06 7.82 8.78
N LYS A 307 10.08 8.78 7.86
CA LYS A 307 10.49 10.17 8.07
C LYS A 307 9.30 11.12 8.02
N GLY A 308 9.54 12.37 8.39
CA GLY A 308 8.54 13.43 8.24
C GLY A 308 7.53 13.50 9.37
N PHE A 309 7.99 13.28 10.60
CA PHE A 309 7.18 13.46 11.81
C PHE A 309 7.56 14.72 12.56
N THR A 310 6.58 15.24 13.28
CA THR A 310 6.70 16.38 14.20
C THR A 310 6.17 15.96 15.55
N ILE A 311 6.81 16.41 16.61
CA ILE A 311 6.42 16.12 17.98
C ILE A 311 6.07 17.43 18.70
N ILE A 312 4.90 17.48 19.35
CA ILE A 312 4.52 18.51 20.32
C ILE A 312 4.77 17.94 21.71
N ASN A 313 5.63 18.59 22.47
CA ASN A 313 5.89 18.24 23.86
C ASN A 313 5.13 19.18 24.78
N VAL A 314 4.27 18.63 25.60
CA VAL A 314 3.48 19.34 26.61
C VAL A 314 3.97 18.91 27.99
N LYS A 315 4.38 19.86 28.85
CA LYS A 315 4.82 19.59 30.22
C LYS A 315 3.94 20.32 31.20
N LYS A 316 3.49 19.61 32.20
CA LYS A 316 2.70 20.15 33.31
C LYS A 316 2.97 19.40 34.60
N TYR A 317 3.37 20.09 35.62
CA TYR A 317 3.57 19.51 36.95
C TYR A 317 2.25 18.93 37.49
N LEU A 318 2.28 17.70 37.98
CA LEU A 318 1.11 16.95 38.44
C LEU A 318 0.07 16.65 37.34
N MET A 319 0.49 16.60 36.06
CA MET A 319 -0.38 16.27 34.93
C MET A 319 -1.19 14.99 35.16
N ASN A 320 -0.58 13.98 35.78
CA ASN A 320 -1.20 12.69 36.08
C ASN A 320 -2.38 12.77 37.08
N ARG A 321 -2.52 13.87 37.80
CA ARG A 321 -3.64 14.12 38.72
C ARG A 321 -4.78 14.90 38.09
N GLU A 322 -4.57 15.47 36.91
CA GLU A 322 -5.61 16.21 36.19
C GLU A 322 -6.44 15.28 35.32
N VAL A 323 -7.70 15.04 35.73
CA VAL A 323 -8.62 14.21 34.99
C VAL A 323 -8.94 14.84 33.63
N GLY A 324 -8.72 14.07 32.54
CA GLY A 324 -9.04 14.51 31.20
C GLY A 324 -8.01 15.42 30.53
N PHE A 325 -6.82 15.62 31.13
CA PHE A 325 -5.77 16.44 30.53
C PHE A 325 -5.47 16.07 29.08
N THR A 326 -5.12 14.79 28.83
CA THR A 326 -4.82 14.29 27.47
C THR A 326 -6.01 14.52 26.53
N ARG A 327 -7.24 14.27 26.97
CA ARG A 327 -8.43 14.49 26.14
C ARG A 327 -8.55 15.95 25.70
N LYS A 328 -8.30 16.92 26.60
CA LYS A 328 -8.35 18.35 26.24
C LYS A 328 -7.34 18.69 25.14
N VAL A 329 -6.09 18.21 25.27
CA VAL A 329 -5.06 18.43 24.26
C VAL A 329 -5.47 17.79 22.91
N LEU A 330 -6.01 16.57 22.93
CA LEU A 330 -6.45 15.87 21.73
C LEU A 330 -7.66 16.53 21.08
N SER A 331 -8.59 17.10 21.85
CA SER A 331 -9.74 17.85 21.31
C SER A 331 -9.29 19.07 20.49
N ILE A 332 -8.22 19.75 20.92
CA ILE A 332 -7.66 20.88 20.15
C ILE A 332 -7.11 20.40 18.80
N LEU A 333 -6.45 19.24 18.75
CA LEU A 333 -5.94 18.67 17.49
C LEU A 333 -7.09 18.21 16.58
N GLU A 334 -8.14 17.63 17.16
CA GLU A 334 -9.35 17.23 16.46
C GLU A 334 -10.03 18.42 15.78
N GLU A 335 -10.21 19.54 16.50
CA GLU A 335 -10.76 20.79 15.94
C GLU A 335 -9.95 21.34 14.78
N GLU A 336 -8.63 21.12 14.79
CA GLU A 336 -7.72 21.51 13.70
C GLU A 336 -7.61 20.45 12.59
N ASN A 337 -8.39 19.36 12.68
CA ASN A 337 -8.35 18.23 11.77
C ASN A 337 -6.93 17.67 11.60
N ILE A 338 -6.28 17.37 12.74
CA ILE A 338 -4.95 16.78 12.83
C ILE A 338 -5.07 15.40 13.45
N SER A 339 -4.75 14.34 12.67
CA SER A 339 -4.63 13.00 13.22
C SER A 339 -3.26 12.82 13.88
N ILE A 340 -3.24 11.97 14.88
CA ILE A 340 -2.05 11.65 15.65
C ILE A 340 -1.58 10.22 15.37
N GLU A 341 -0.27 10.01 15.49
CA GLU A 341 0.34 8.69 15.29
C GLU A 341 0.64 8.02 16.64
N HIS A 342 1.30 8.72 17.55
CA HIS A 342 1.69 8.20 18.87
C HIS A 342 1.56 9.25 19.95
N ILE A 343 1.31 8.78 21.19
CA ILE A 343 1.19 9.65 22.38
C ILE A 343 1.96 9.03 23.55
N PRO A 344 3.29 9.07 23.53
CA PRO A 344 4.06 8.72 24.71
C PRO A 344 3.77 9.69 25.85
N SER A 345 3.49 9.17 27.03
CA SER A 345 3.20 9.98 28.21
C SER A 345 4.07 9.56 29.39
N GLY A 346 4.58 10.58 30.12
CA GLY A 346 5.21 10.42 31.41
C GLY A 346 4.27 10.87 32.55
N ILE A 347 4.83 11.14 33.73
CA ILE A 347 4.06 11.60 34.89
C ILE A 347 3.63 13.05 34.68
N ASP A 348 4.55 13.90 34.21
CA ASP A 348 4.40 15.36 34.10
C ASP A 348 4.60 15.83 32.63
N ASN A 349 4.61 14.95 31.68
CA ASN A 349 4.79 15.29 30.26
C ASN A 349 3.96 14.40 29.34
N LEU A 350 3.61 14.96 28.20
CA LEU A 350 2.90 14.31 27.12
C LEU A 350 3.56 14.71 25.81
N SER A 351 3.97 13.73 25.03
CA SER A 351 4.49 13.95 23.69
C SER A 351 3.45 13.49 22.67
N ILE A 352 3.16 14.32 21.66
CA ILE A 352 2.18 14.01 20.62
C ILE A 352 2.91 14.01 19.30
N ILE A 353 2.94 12.87 18.66
CA ILE A 353 3.64 12.64 17.39
C ILE A 353 2.61 12.60 16.27
N MET A 354 2.87 13.35 15.21
CA MET A 354 2.02 13.45 14.03
C MET A 354 2.83 13.61 12.77
N ARG A 355 2.22 13.40 11.61
CA ARG A 355 2.84 13.71 10.32
C ARG A 355 3.06 15.21 10.19
N SER A 356 4.27 15.64 9.84
CA SER A 356 4.61 17.06 9.67
C SER A 356 3.71 17.77 8.66
N ALA A 357 3.26 17.07 7.63
CA ALA A 357 2.34 17.62 6.63
C ALA A 357 0.99 18.05 7.20
N GLN A 358 0.49 17.43 8.27
CA GLN A 358 -0.82 17.72 8.86
C GLN A 358 -0.83 19.00 9.73
N ILE A 359 0.31 19.27 10.37
CA ILE A 359 0.43 20.46 11.21
C ILE A 359 0.97 21.69 10.47
N LYS A 360 1.57 21.48 9.30
CA LYS A 360 2.18 22.53 8.49
C LYS A 360 1.23 23.70 8.24
N GLY A 361 1.64 24.89 8.69
CA GLY A 361 0.86 26.14 8.62
C GLY A 361 -0.21 26.30 9.69
N LYS A 362 -0.32 25.36 10.63
CA LYS A 362 -1.26 25.39 11.77
C LYS A 362 -0.54 25.49 13.12
N GLU A 363 0.80 25.45 13.13
CA GLU A 363 1.64 25.28 14.32
C GLU A 363 1.32 26.32 15.40
N GLU A 364 1.40 27.60 15.04
CA GLU A 364 1.15 28.68 16.00
C GLU A 364 -0.28 28.66 16.55
N ARG A 365 -1.26 28.34 15.68
CA ARG A 365 -2.65 28.28 16.10
C ARG A 365 -2.89 27.15 17.09
N VAL A 366 -2.33 25.97 16.84
CA VAL A 366 -2.42 24.83 17.76
C VAL A 366 -1.75 25.14 19.10
N LEU A 367 -0.50 25.64 19.05
CA LEU A 367 0.25 25.95 20.28
C LEU A 367 -0.44 27.05 21.09
N ASN A 368 -1.01 28.07 20.46
CA ASN A 368 -1.72 29.13 21.19
C ASN A 368 -3.01 28.60 21.81
N LYS A 369 -3.81 27.79 21.10
CA LYS A 369 -5.00 27.16 21.71
C LYS A 369 -4.62 26.30 22.93
N ILE A 370 -3.55 25.52 22.85
CA ILE A 370 -3.07 24.72 23.99
C ILE A 370 -2.72 25.63 25.17
N ARG A 371 -2.03 26.76 24.94
CA ARG A 371 -1.70 27.71 26.01
C ARG A 371 -2.90 28.42 26.61
N GLU A 372 -3.90 28.75 25.80
CA GLU A 372 -5.11 29.47 26.20
C GLU A 372 -6.10 28.59 26.96
N GLU A 373 -6.28 27.33 26.51
CA GLU A 373 -7.30 26.43 27.05
C GLU A 373 -6.78 25.49 28.12
N ILE A 374 -5.45 25.29 28.16
CA ILE A 374 -4.83 24.34 29.07
C ILE A 374 -3.66 25.04 29.78
N GLU A 375 -3.68 25.03 31.11
CA GLU A 375 -2.55 25.50 31.87
C GLU A 375 -1.38 24.54 31.75
N VAL A 376 -0.29 24.94 31.08
CA VAL A 376 0.92 24.16 30.82
C VAL A 376 2.16 24.92 31.31
N ASP A 377 3.15 24.19 31.83
CA ASP A 377 4.41 24.80 32.29
C ASP A 377 5.37 25.06 31.12
N GLU A 378 5.40 24.13 30.16
CA GLU A 378 6.27 24.20 29.00
C GLU A 378 5.58 23.55 27.77
N LEU A 379 5.72 24.18 26.63
CA LEU A 379 5.16 23.72 25.38
C LEU A 379 6.18 23.96 24.26
N THR A 380 6.68 22.89 23.65
CA THR A 380 7.63 22.93 22.54
C THR A 380 7.15 22.12 21.36
N ILE A 381 7.69 22.44 20.20
CA ILE A 381 7.49 21.69 18.97
C ILE A 381 8.86 21.37 18.37
N ASP A 382 9.09 20.10 18.07
CA ASP A 382 10.31 19.62 17.45
C ASP A 382 9.96 18.98 16.10
N TYR A 383 10.78 19.26 15.09
CA TYR A 383 10.62 18.81 13.71
C TYR A 383 11.67 17.75 13.37
N ASP A 384 11.58 17.25 12.13
CA ASP A 384 12.57 16.33 11.54
C ASP A 384 12.77 15.05 12.37
N LEU A 385 11.66 14.54 12.93
CA LEU A 385 11.64 13.25 13.61
C LEU A 385 11.40 12.11 12.62
N ALA A 386 12.15 11.02 12.79
CA ALA A 386 11.87 9.73 12.15
C ALA A 386 11.47 8.69 13.20
N ILE A 387 10.58 7.79 12.80
CA ILE A 387 10.18 6.63 13.61
C ILE A 387 10.86 5.40 13.05
N LEU A 388 11.84 4.88 13.78
CA LEU A 388 12.46 3.59 13.53
C LEU A 388 11.63 2.51 14.21
N MET A 389 11.22 1.50 13.47
CA MET A 389 10.41 0.40 13.97
C MET A 389 11.10 -0.94 13.76
N ILE A 390 11.09 -1.76 14.78
CA ILE A 390 11.54 -3.16 14.77
C ILE A 390 10.30 -4.01 14.97
N VAL A 391 10.09 -4.98 14.09
CA VAL A 391 8.88 -5.82 14.10
C VAL A 391 9.26 -7.30 14.14
N GLY A 392 8.57 -8.08 14.97
CA GLY A 392 8.69 -9.52 15.00
C GLY A 392 7.91 -10.16 16.14
N GLU A 393 7.06 -11.14 15.84
CA GLU A 393 6.34 -11.90 16.86
C GLU A 393 7.26 -12.68 17.81
N GLY A 394 8.47 -13.02 17.35
CA GLY A 394 9.49 -13.64 18.19
C GLY A 394 9.94 -12.77 19.36
N MET A 395 9.73 -11.46 19.31
CA MET A 395 10.12 -10.52 20.37
C MET A 395 9.32 -10.71 21.66
N ASN A 396 8.06 -11.12 21.57
CA ASN A 396 7.15 -11.28 22.72
C ASN A 396 7.69 -12.18 23.84
N LYS A 397 8.59 -13.11 23.50
CA LYS A 397 9.17 -14.04 24.49
C LYS A 397 10.70 -13.95 24.57
N ALA A 398 11.31 -13.02 23.83
CA ALA A 398 12.74 -12.91 23.72
C ALA A 398 13.32 -11.88 24.71
N ILE A 399 14.08 -12.38 25.68
CA ILE A 399 14.77 -11.52 26.64
C ILE A 399 15.94 -10.83 25.92
N GLY A 400 16.06 -9.51 26.13
CA GLY A 400 17.21 -8.74 25.66
C GLY A 400 17.04 -8.07 24.30
N THR A 401 15.92 -8.21 23.60
CA THR A 401 15.68 -7.54 22.30
C THR A 401 15.86 -6.02 22.42
N ALA A 402 15.22 -5.36 23.39
CA ALA A 402 15.39 -3.93 23.61
C ALA A 402 16.85 -3.54 23.92
N ALA A 403 17.58 -4.37 24.68
CA ALA A 403 18.99 -4.13 24.99
C ALA A 403 19.87 -4.21 23.74
N GLY A 404 19.63 -5.20 22.87
CA GLY A 404 20.33 -5.33 21.57
C GLY A 404 20.11 -4.10 20.70
N ALA A 405 18.83 -3.68 20.52
CA ALA A 405 18.48 -2.52 19.74
C ALA A 405 19.15 -1.24 20.25
N THR A 406 18.98 -0.93 21.53
CA THR A 406 19.54 0.30 22.12
C THR A 406 21.07 0.31 22.12
N LYS A 407 21.72 -0.86 22.31
CA LYS A 407 23.17 -1.01 22.19
C LYS A 407 23.66 -0.75 20.76
N ALA A 408 22.95 -1.28 19.74
CA ALA A 408 23.28 -1.05 18.33
C ALA A 408 23.19 0.43 17.97
N LEU A 409 22.11 1.11 18.38
CA LEU A 409 21.90 2.54 18.14
C LEU A 409 22.96 3.38 18.87
N SER A 410 23.22 3.10 20.14
CA SER A 410 24.25 3.80 20.93
C SER A 410 25.66 3.67 20.34
N LYS A 411 26.07 2.48 19.89
CA LYS A 411 27.36 2.27 19.21
C LYS A 411 27.51 3.11 17.95
N ASN A 412 26.41 3.38 17.25
CA ASN A 412 26.37 4.21 16.04
C ASN A 412 26.04 5.67 16.31
N LYS A 413 26.08 6.09 17.60
CA LYS A 413 25.85 7.47 18.05
C LYS A 413 24.47 8.02 17.66
N VAL A 414 23.47 7.18 17.57
CA VAL A 414 22.07 7.58 17.34
C VAL A 414 21.43 7.83 18.71
N ASN A 415 20.99 9.07 18.93
CA ASN A 415 20.22 9.45 20.12
C ASN A 415 18.77 9.01 19.97
N LEU A 416 18.14 8.70 21.11
CA LEU A 416 16.74 8.28 21.17
C LEU A 416 15.91 9.39 21.84
N ASN A 417 14.97 9.95 21.10
CA ASN A 417 14.03 10.95 21.60
C ASN A 417 12.79 10.30 22.24
N MET A 418 12.47 9.07 21.80
CA MET A 418 11.33 8.30 22.27
C MET A 418 11.63 6.80 22.17
N ILE A 419 11.11 6.03 23.13
CA ILE A 419 11.02 4.56 23.05
C ILE A 419 9.57 4.19 23.38
N ASN A 420 8.94 3.42 22.49
CA ASN A 420 7.59 2.93 22.72
C ASN A 420 7.49 1.46 22.32
N GLN A 421 6.88 0.65 23.19
CA GLN A 421 6.54 -0.73 22.92
C GLN A 421 5.10 -0.96 23.38
N GLY A 422 4.24 -1.37 22.45
CA GLY A 422 2.83 -1.66 22.73
C GLY A 422 2.65 -2.96 23.52
N SER A 423 1.45 -3.17 24.03
CA SER A 423 1.08 -4.37 24.80
C SER A 423 1.09 -5.66 23.98
N SER A 424 1.11 -5.57 22.66
CA SER A 424 1.25 -6.71 21.75
C SER A 424 2.67 -7.29 21.74
N GLU A 425 3.68 -6.50 22.12
CA GLU A 425 5.10 -6.83 22.13
C GLU A 425 5.68 -7.28 20.78
N ILE A 426 4.93 -7.11 19.68
CA ILE A 426 5.35 -7.51 18.32
C ILE A 426 6.09 -6.39 17.58
N SER A 427 6.03 -5.16 18.09
CA SER A 427 6.76 -4.02 17.55
C SER A 427 7.40 -3.19 18.65
N MET A 428 8.53 -2.58 18.32
CA MET A 428 9.25 -1.62 19.15
C MET A 428 9.61 -0.41 18.31
N MET A 429 9.26 0.77 18.80
CA MET A 429 9.43 2.03 18.09
C MET A 429 10.43 2.92 18.79
N PHE A 430 11.30 3.57 18.02
CA PHE A 430 12.26 4.54 18.49
C PHE A 430 12.07 5.84 17.70
N GLY A 431 11.81 6.93 18.40
CA GLY A 431 11.89 8.28 17.82
C GLY A 431 13.35 8.72 17.76
N ILE A 432 13.82 9.10 16.59
CA ILE A 432 15.17 9.55 16.32
C ILE A 432 15.14 10.79 15.43
N ASP A 433 16.24 11.55 15.40
CA ASP A 433 16.42 12.61 14.44
C ASP A 433 16.52 12.01 13.02
N GLU A 434 15.79 12.59 12.06
CA GLU A 434 15.63 12.09 10.69
C GLU A 434 16.96 11.89 9.96
N GLN A 435 17.97 12.72 10.23
CA GLN A 435 19.29 12.62 9.60
C GLN A 435 20.01 11.29 9.91
N TYR A 436 19.64 10.61 11.01
CA TYR A 436 20.24 9.34 11.42
C TYR A 436 19.44 8.11 10.98
N SER A 437 18.34 8.27 10.25
CA SER A 437 17.43 7.17 9.88
C SER A 437 18.14 6.01 9.18
N ASP A 438 18.97 6.30 8.17
CA ASP A 438 19.64 5.26 7.37
C ASP A 438 20.70 4.53 8.21
N ILE A 439 21.44 5.27 9.04
CA ILE A 439 22.43 4.70 9.98
C ILE A 439 21.74 3.81 11.01
N ALA A 440 20.59 4.23 11.52
CA ALA A 440 19.82 3.49 12.50
C ALA A 440 19.27 2.18 11.93
N VAL A 441 18.70 2.21 10.71
CA VAL A 441 18.22 0.99 10.02
C VAL A 441 19.39 0.01 9.81
N GLN A 442 20.53 0.52 9.35
CA GLN A 442 21.70 -0.34 9.10
C GLN A 442 22.27 -0.92 10.39
N ALA A 443 22.30 -0.15 11.49
CA ALA A 443 22.75 -0.60 12.80
C ALA A 443 21.87 -1.74 13.34
N ILE A 444 20.55 -1.58 13.26
CA ILE A 444 19.58 -2.60 13.70
C ILE A 444 19.63 -3.83 12.78
N TYR A 445 19.70 -3.63 11.46
CA TYR A 445 19.85 -4.74 10.54
C TYR A 445 21.09 -5.60 10.85
N ASN A 446 22.21 -4.97 11.09
CA ASN A 446 23.45 -5.67 11.43
C ASN A 446 23.35 -6.41 12.77
N GLU A 447 22.68 -5.87 13.77
CA GLU A 447 22.51 -6.51 15.08
C GLU A 447 21.67 -7.79 15.00
N TYR A 448 20.60 -7.81 14.18
CA TYR A 448 19.65 -8.92 14.18
C TYR A 448 19.78 -9.88 12.99
N PHE A 449 20.38 -9.45 11.87
CA PHE A 449 20.39 -10.24 10.64
C PHE A 449 21.79 -10.45 10.04
N ALA A 450 22.81 -9.63 10.38
CA ALA A 450 24.15 -9.94 9.93
C ALA A 450 24.58 -11.26 10.57
N LYS A 451 24.95 -12.24 9.76
CA LYS A 451 25.51 -13.50 10.25
C LYS A 451 26.69 -13.16 11.16
N GLU A 452 26.54 -13.35 12.45
CA GLU A 452 27.72 -13.53 13.30
C GLU A 452 28.52 -14.66 12.68
N THR A 453 29.74 -14.34 12.32
CA THR A 453 30.82 -15.35 12.24
C THR A 453 31.00 -15.81 13.68
N THR A 454 30.11 -16.68 14.12
CA THR A 454 30.26 -17.34 15.42
C THR A 454 31.51 -18.19 15.32
N GLN A 455 32.63 -17.62 15.74
CA GLN A 455 33.75 -18.45 16.21
C GLN A 455 33.21 -19.25 17.39
N ILE A 456 32.88 -20.50 17.11
CA ILE A 456 32.71 -21.52 18.15
C ILE A 456 34.05 -21.60 18.82
N ILE A 457 34.17 -21.08 20.05
CA ILE A 457 35.23 -21.37 20.99
C ILE A 457 34.77 -22.52 21.85
#